data_0b62e012bf0137996a0cc28d90f7d894
#
_entry.id   0b62e012bf0137996a0cc28d90f7d894
#
_cell.length_a   1.000
_cell.length_b   1.000
_cell.length_c   1.000
_cell.angle_alpha   90.00
_cell.angle_beta   90.00
_cell.angle_gamma   90.00
#
_symmetry.space_group_name_H-M   'P 1'
#
loop_
_entity.id
_entity.type
_entity.pdbx_description
1 polymer ?
#
loop_
_entity_poly.entity_id
_entity_poly.type
_entity_poly.pdbx_seq_one_letter_code
_entity_poly.pdbx_strand_id
1 'polypeptide(L)'
;AHGRKMDIRVPAWEKCETCKGSGCRPGTSKKTCPTCRGAGVVRMSNGLFQVQQTCPHCHGTGEVISDPCPDCQGTGWKRTTTVLQINIPAGINDGQRIRVSGRGEPGVNGGPAGDLFVEVHVQPSKFFEREGDDLHMELPISFATAALGGEVTVPTLDGESRITLPEGTQSGK
;
A
#
# COMPACT_ATOMS: atom_id res chain seq x y z
N ALA A 1 -17.72 10.63 -5.87
CA ALA A 1 -17.48 10.17 -4.49
C ALA A 1 -16.71 11.23 -3.73
N HIS A 2 -17.15 11.52 -2.53
CA HIS A 2 -16.49 12.47 -1.64
C HIS A 2 -15.20 11.83 -1.09
N GLY A 3 -14.13 12.60 -0.96
CA GLY A 3 -12.91 12.17 -0.29
C GLY A 3 -13.18 11.81 1.17
N ARG A 4 -12.39 10.90 1.73
CA ARG A 4 -12.55 10.45 3.12
C ARG A 4 -11.20 10.20 3.77
N LYS A 5 -11.10 10.59 5.03
CA LYS A 5 -10.02 10.11 5.90
C LYS A 5 -10.44 8.76 6.48
N MET A 6 -9.57 7.78 6.39
CA MET A 6 -9.83 6.43 6.87
C MET A 6 -8.63 5.93 7.68
N ASP A 7 -8.93 5.29 8.80
CA ASP A 7 -7.93 4.62 9.60
C ASP A 7 -7.84 3.16 9.15
N ILE A 8 -6.67 2.75 8.71
CA ILE A 8 -6.39 1.38 8.31
C ILE A 8 -5.38 0.73 9.24
N ARG A 9 -5.58 -0.54 9.51
CA ARG A 9 -4.62 -1.35 10.26
C ARG A 9 -3.64 -1.97 9.29
N VAL A 10 -2.38 -1.61 9.43
CA VAL A 10 -1.32 -2.09 8.55
C VAL A 10 -0.26 -2.82 9.37
N PRO A 11 0.36 -3.86 8.80
CA PRO A 11 1.55 -4.43 9.41
C PRO A 11 2.66 -3.38 9.40
N ALA A 12 3.25 -3.16 10.56
CA ALA A 12 4.39 -2.27 10.73
C ALA A 12 5.56 -3.05 11.31
N TRP A 13 6.76 -2.54 11.10
CA TRP A 13 7.97 -3.12 11.63
C TRP A 13 8.57 -2.16 12.64
N GLU A 14 8.73 -2.63 13.85
CA GLU A 14 9.35 -1.87 14.93
C GLU A 14 10.67 -2.50 15.34
N LYS A 15 11.60 -1.66 15.79
CA LYS A 15 12.86 -2.17 16.32
C LYS A 15 12.58 -3.05 17.52
N CYS A 16 13.17 -4.23 17.54
CA CYS A 16 13.04 -5.14 18.67
C CYS A 16 13.54 -4.46 19.95
N GLU A 17 12.68 -4.31 20.93
CA GLU A 17 13.02 -3.65 22.21
C GLU A 17 14.13 -4.40 22.97
N THR A 18 14.12 -5.71 22.92
CA THR A 18 15.07 -6.58 23.63
C THR A 18 16.49 -6.42 23.12
N CYS A 19 16.69 -6.34 21.80
CA CYS A 19 18.02 -6.18 21.22
C CYS A 19 18.27 -4.79 20.64
N LYS A 20 17.29 -3.86 20.73
CA LYS A 20 17.37 -2.49 20.22
C LYS A 20 17.75 -2.42 18.73
N GLY A 21 17.32 -3.43 17.97
CA GLY A 21 17.56 -3.52 16.53
C GLY A 21 18.88 -4.22 16.13
N SER A 22 19.71 -4.65 17.07
CA SER A 22 20.98 -5.33 16.77
C SER A 22 20.82 -6.74 16.20
N GLY A 23 19.72 -7.40 16.51
CA GLY A 23 19.48 -8.81 16.18
C GLY A 23 20.23 -9.79 17.09
N CYS A 24 21.15 -9.32 17.93
CA CYS A 24 21.92 -10.14 18.84
C CYS A 24 21.22 -10.32 20.17
N ARG A 25 21.52 -11.38 20.87
CA ARG A 25 21.11 -11.59 22.26
C ARG A 25 21.65 -10.47 23.13
N PRO A 26 20.88 -9.93 24.12
CA PRO A 26 21.38 -8.94 25.05
C PRO A 26 22.71 -9.36 25.69
N GLY A 27 23.70 -8.48 25.66
CA GLY A 27 25.05 -8.78 26.14
C GLY A 27 25.99 -9.39 25.12
N THR A 28 25.53 -9.68 23.91
CA THR A 28 26.36 -10.16 22.80
C THR A 28 26.37 -9.14 21.66
N SER A 29 27.39 -9.22 20.80
CA SER A 29 27.54 -8.35 19.63
C SER A 29 27.73 -9.16 18.36
N LYS A 30 27.52 -8.51 17.24
CA LYS A 30 27.85 -9.09 15.93
C LYS A 30 29.35 -9.33 15.85
N LYS A 31 29.73 -10.43 15.22
CA LYS A 31 31.15 -10.79 14.97
C LYS A 31 31.48 -10.58 13.52
N THR A 32 32.71 -10.18 13.26
CA THR A 32 33.21 -10.08 11.89
C THR A 32 33.12 -11.43 11.19
N CYS A 33 32.56 -11.43 9.98
CA CYS A 33 32.44 -12.66 9.21
C CYS A 33 33.81 -13.28 8.92
N PRO A 34 34.04 -14.54 9.32
CA PRO A 34 35.36 -15.18 9.13
C PRO A 34 35.66 -15.42 7.64
N THR A 35 34.65 -15.62 6.81
CA THR A 35 34.82 -15.94 5.39
C THR A 35 35.29 -14.74 4.57
N CYS A 36 34.71 -13.56 4.78
CA CYS A 36 35.05 -12.35 4.03
C CYS A 36 35.86 -11.35 4.87
N ARG A 37 36.11 -11.62 6.14
CA ARG A 37 36.81 -10.76 7.08
C ARG A 37 36.27 -9.33 7.14
N GLY A 38 34.93 -9.23 7.09
CA GLY A 38 34.24 -7.93 7.14
C GLY A 38 33.95 -7.30 5.77
N ALA A 39 34.54 -7.79 4.69
CA ALA A 39 34.41 -7.18 3.36
C ALA A 39 33.01 -7.33 2.74
N GLY A 40 32.18 -8.25 3.21
CA GLY A 40 30.87 -8.55 2.65
C GLY A 40 30.89 -9.29 1.30
N VAL A 41 32.05 -9.31 0.64
CA VAL A 41 32.27 -9.97 -0.65
C VAL A 41 33.46 -10.91 -0.59
N VAL A 42 33.42 -11.95 -1.36
CA VAL A 42 34.53 -12.85 -1.60
C VAL A 42 35.04 -12.68 -3.03
N ARG A 43 36.35 -12.65 -3.21
CA ARG A 43 37.00 -12.58 -4.50
C ARG A 43 37.43 -13.99 -4.91
N MET A 44 36.95 -14.44 -6.04
CA MET A 44 37.38 -15.68 -6.63
C MET A 44 38.19 -15.36 -7.89
N SER A 45 39.43 -15.86 -7.93
CA SER A 45 40.28 -15.73 -9.09
C SER A 45 40.24 -17.05 -9.88
N ASN A 46 39.83 -17.00 -11.11
CA ASN A 46 39.84 -18.13 -12.02
C ASN A 46 40.71 -17.77 -13.23
N GLY A 47 42.02 -17.93 -13.06
CA GLY A 47 42.99 -17.58 -14.08
C GLY A 47 43.12 -16.08 -14.31
N LEU A 48 42.73 -15.62 -15.50
CA LEU A 48 42.83 -14.20 -15.90
C LEU A 48 41.71 -13.30 -15.41
N PHE A 49 40.65 -13.88 -14.84
CA PHE A 49 39.47 -13.14 -14.40
C PHE A 49 39.31 -13.16 -12.89
N GLN A 50 39.08 -11.99 -12.30
CA GLN A 50 38.66 -11.86 -10.91
C GLN A 50 37.18 -11.57 -10.86
N VAL A 51 36.43 -12.46 -10.21
CA VAL A 51 34.99 -12.28 -9.97
C VAL A 51 34.78 -11.96 -8.48
N GLN A 52 34.05 -10.90 -8.24
CA GLN A 52 33.54 -10.57 -6.89
C GLN A 52 32.15 -11.15 -6.73
N GLN A 53 31.96 -11.92 -5.68
CA GLN A 53 30.66 -12.50 -5.33
C GLN A 53 30.30 -12.09 -3.91
N THR A 54 29.00 -11.84 -3.67
CA THR A 54 28.47 -11.63 -2.32
C THR A 54 28.87 -12.80 -1.42
N CYS A 55 29.37 -12.50 -0.24
CA CYS A 55 29.79 -13.53 0.69
C CYS A 55 28.62 -14.42 1.07
N PRO A 56 28.66 -15.73 0.82
CA PRO A 56 27.55 -16.63 1.08
C PRO A 56 27.28 -16.84 2.59
N HIS A 57 28.26 -16.55 3.44
CA HIS A 57 28.13 -16.74 4.87
C HIS A 57 27.42 -15.57 5.56
N CYS A 58 27.72 -14.34 5.19
CA CYS A 58 27.15 -13.13 5.78
C CYS A 58 26.16 -12.40 4.85
N HIS A 59 25.92 -12.93 3.66
CA HIS A 59 25.02 -12.34 2.66
C HIS A 59 25.26 -10.83 2.41
N GLY A 60 26.53 -10.44 2.40
CA GLY A 60 26.93 -9.07 2.11
C GLY A 60 27.08 -8.15 3.32
N THR A 61 26.66 -8.55 4.52
CA THR A 61 26.71 -7.70 5.72
C THR A 61 28.11 -7.52 6.28
N GLY A 62 29.04 -8.40 5.98
CA GLY A 62 30.38 -8.43 6.59
C GLY A 62 30.42 -8.94 8.03
N GLU A 63 29.28 -9.11 8.66
CA GLU A 63 29.11 -9.51 10.05
C GLU A 63 28.20 -10.73 10.16
N VAL A 64 28.38 -11.50 11.22
CA VAL A 64 27.54 -12.66 11.55
C VAL A 64 27.05 -12.57 12.98
N ILE A 65 25.82 -13.04 13.20
CA ILE A 65 25.22 -13.12 14.52
C ILE A 65 25.42 -14.56 15.02
N SER A 66 26.29 -14.72 16.06
CA SER A 66 26.50 -16.04 16.68
C SER A 66 25.36 -16.44 17.61
N ASP A 67 24.84 -15.47 18.34
CA ASP A 67 23.76 -15.65 19.31
C ASP A 67 22.58 -14.76 18.94
N PRO A 68 21.60 -15.28 18.19
CA PRO A 68 20.46 -14.49 17.77
C PRO A 68 19.56 -14.13 18.96
N CYS A 69 18.98 -12.95 18.91
CA CYS A 69 17.97 -12.51 19.87
C CYS A 69 16.76 -13.47 19.83
N PRO A 70 16.32 -14.00 20.97
CA PRO A 70 15.21 -14.97 21.00
C PRO A 70 13.89 -14.37 20.53
N ASP A 71 13.69 -13.07 20.71
CA ASP A 71 12.44 -12.38 20.41
C ASP A 71 12.26 -12.05 18.92
N CYS A 72 13.33 -11.69 18.22
CA CYS A 72 13.30 -11.34 16.80
C CYS A 72 14.07 -12.31 15.92
N GLN A 73 14.64 -13.38 16.50
CA GLN A 73 15.38 -14.42 15.78
C GLN A 73 16.49 -13.90 14.86
N GLY A 74 17.17 -12.84 15.29
CA GLY A 74 18.29 -12.27 14.55
C GLY A 74 17.92 -11.13 13.57
N THR A 75 16.65 -10.89 13.31
CA THR A 75 16.22 -9.86 12.36
C THR A 75 16.40 -8.44 12.88
N GLY A 76 16.38 -8.26 14.20
CA GLY A 76 16.39 -6.94 14.84
C GLY A 76 15.04 -6.22 14.81
N TRP A 77 14.04 -6.79 14.14
CA TRP A 77 12.71 -6.19 13.96
C TRP A 77 11.61 -7.11 14.46
N LYS A 78 10.53 -6.51 14.96
CA LYS A 78 9.29 -7.19 15.29
C LYS A 78 8.16 -6.69 14.40
N ARG A 79 7.36 -7.62 13.91
CA ARG A 79 6.15 -7.27 13.18
C ARG A 79 5.07 -6.90 14.18
N THR A 80 4.54 -5.71 14.05
CA THR A 80 3.42 -5.18 14.84
C THR A 80 2.30 -4.71 13.92
N THR A 81 1.19 -4.29 14.50
CA THR A 81 0.09 -3.70 13.73
C THR A 81 -0.10 -2.27 14.19
N THR A 82 0.02 -1.35 13.28
CA THR A 82 -0.16 0.08 13.54
C THR A 82 -1.39 0.59 12.81
N VAL A 83 -2.12 1.51 13.45
CA VAL A 83 -3.21 2.23 12.80
C VAL A 83 -2.62 3.41 12.04
N LEU A 84 -2.89 3.46 10.75
CA LEU A 84 -2.44 4.53 9.88
C LEU A 84 -3.64 5.27 9.30
N GLN A 85 -3.66 6.59 9.49
CA GLN A 85 -4.66 7.43 8.87
C GLN A 85 -4.22 7.79 7.45
N ILE A 86 -5.05 7.40 6.48
CA ILE A 86 -4.87 7.76 5.08
C ILE A 86 -5.95 8.74 4.63
N ASN A 87 -5.57 9.66 3.76
CA ASN A 87 -6.50 10.58 3.11
C ASN A 87 -6.79 10.06 1.70
N ILE A 88 -8.05 9.67 1.48
CA ILE A 88 -8.52 9.24 0.17
C ILE A 88 -9.10 10.46 -0.53
N PRO A 89 -8.52 10.91 -1.66
CA PRO A 89 -9.03 12.06 -2.39
C PRO A 89 -10.42 11.79 -2.98
N ALA A 90 -11.19 12.85 -3.18
CA ALA A 90 -12.44 12.76 -3.91
C ALA A 90 -12.17 12.36 -5.37
N GLY A 91 -13.11 11.63 -5.97
CA GLY A 91 -13.00 11.21 -7.36
C GLY A 91 -12.01 10.07 -7.64
N ILE A 92 -11.44 9.44 -6.61
CA ILE A 92 -10.51 8.33 -6.78
C ILE A 92 -11.12 7.22 -7.65
N ASN A 93 -10.30 6.63 -8.52
CA ASN A 93 -10.69 5.50 -9.35
C ASN A 93 -10.52 4.17 -8.62
N ASP A 94 -11.29 3.17 -9.03
CA ASP A 94 -11.08 1.80 -8.56
C ASP A 94 -9.69 1.29 -8.96
N GLY A 95 -9.04 0.52 -8.06
CA GLY A 95 -7.69 0.02 -8.26
C GLY A 95 -6.58 1.06 -8.14
N GLN A 96 -6.90 2.31 -7.81
CA GLN A 96 -5.88 3.33 -7.64
C GLN A 96 -5.08 3.11 -6.37
N ARG A 97 -3.75 3.29 -6.46
CA ARG A 97 -2.81 3.07 -5.36
C ARG A 97 -2.38 4.39 -4.73
N ILE A 98 -2.51 4.45 -3.41
CA ILE A 98 -2.00 5.55 -2.58
C ILE A 98 -0.68 5.11 -1.98
N ARG A 99 0.39 5.87 -2.23
CA ARG A 99 1.71 5.62 -1.67
C ARG A 99 1.85 6.32 -0.33
N VAL A 100 2.29 5.57 0.67
CA VAL A 100 2.63 6.09 2.01
C VAL A 100 4.11 5.84 2.25
N SER A 101 4.90 6.90 2.18
CA SER A 101 6.36 6.81 2.23
C SER A 101 6.87 6.34 3.59
N GLY A 102 7.89 5.47 3.56
CA GLY A 102 8.60 5.00 4.75
C GLY A 102 7.78 4.10 5.69
N ARG A 103 6.64 3.57 5.23
CA ARG A 103 5.76 2.66 6.00
C ARG A 103 5.77 1.21 5.49
N GLY A 104 6.67 0.89 4.57
CA GLY A 104 6.91 -0.46 4.10
C GLY A 104 7.84 -1.27 5.00
N GLU A 105 8.44 -2.29 4.45
CA GLU A 105 9.39 -3.14 5.17
C GLU A 105 10.71 -2.41 5.46
N PRO A 106 11.40 -2.78 6.57
CA PRO A 106 12.71 -2.21 6.89
C PRO A 106 13.71 -2.51 5.77
N GLY A 107 14.54 -1.54 5.47
CA GLY A 107 15.62 -1.72 4.49
C GLY A 107 16.67 -2.71 4.98
N VAL A 108 17.28 -3.42 4.04
CA VAL A 108 18.39 -4.35 4.31
C VAL A 108 19.64 -3.56 4.69
N ASN A 109 20.45 -4.10 5.59
CA ASN A 109 21.74 -3.52 6.01
C ASN A 109 21.65 -2.08 6.55
N GLY A 110 20.55 -1.74 7.25
CA GLY A 110 20.36 -0.41 7.83
C GLY A 110 19.89 0.65 6.83
N GLY A 111 19.48 0.24 5.63
CA GLY A 111 18.85 1.12 4.65
C GLY A 111 17.51 1.70 5.14
N PRO A 112 16.98 2.73 4.47
CA PRO A 112 15.69 3.30 4.79
C PRO A 112 14.58 2.27 4.57
N ALA A 113 13.48 2.41 5.32
CA ALA A 113 12.28 1.60 5.10
C ALA A 113 11.67 1.89 3.72
N GLY A 114 11.08 0.87 3.13
CA GLY A 114 10.35 1.00 1.88
C GLY A 114 9.02 1.75 2.05
N ASP A 115 8.28 1.86 0.98
CA ASP A 115 6.97 2.51 0.96
C ASP A 115 5.84 1.48 1.05
N LEU A 116 4.75 1.89 1.64
CA LEU A 116 3.51 1.13 1.66
C LEU A 116 2.59 1.63 0.54
N PHE A 117 2.06 0.72 -0.25
CA PHE A 117 1.07 1.02 -1.26
C PHE A 117 -0.28 0.47 -0.79
N VAL A 118 -1.27 1.36 -0.74
CA VAL A 118 -2.64 1.03 -0.39
C VAL A 118 -3.48 1.10 -1.66
N GLU A 119 -4.00 -0.03 -2.09
CA GLU A 119 -4.90 -0.10 -3.24
C GLU A 119 -6.34 0.15 -2.77
N VAL A 120 -7.01 1.07 -3.42
CA VAL A 120 -8.38 1.46 -3.07
C VAL A 120 -9.35 0.77 -4.00
N HIS A 121 -10.28 0.02 -3.42
CA HIS A 121 -11.39 -0.59 -4.14
C HIS A 121 -12.67 0.19 -3.88
N VAL A 122 -13.25 0.72 -4.95
CA VAL A 122 -14.50 1.46 -4.91
C VAL A 122 -15.66 0.49 -5.10
N GLN A 123 -16.55 0.43 -4.12
CA GLN A 123 -17.74 -0.40 -4.25
C GLN A 123 -18.67 0.16 -5.33
N PRO A 124 -19.21 -0.68 -6.23
CA PRO A 124 -20.15 -0.24 -7.24
C PRO A 124 -21.42 0.33 -6.58
N SER A 125 -21.94 1.39 -7.13
CA SER A 125 -23.22 1.94 -6.72
C SER A 125 -24.36 1.10 -7.30
N LYS A 126 -25.51 1.07 -6.61
CA LYS A 126 -26.74 0.45 -7.13
C LYS A 126 -27.48 1.34 -8.14
N PHE A 127 -27.19 2.63 -8.13
CA PHE A 127 -27.94 3.63 -8.90
C PHE A 127 -27.10 4.30 -9.97
N PHE A 128 -25.76 4.33 -9.79
CA PHE A 128 -24.87 5.05 -10.68
C PHE A 128 -23.84 4.11 -11.29
N GLU A 129 -23.68 4.24 -12.57
CA GLU A 129 -22.55 3.69 -13.31
C GLU A 129 -21.58 4.83 -13.63
N ARG A 130 -20.31 4.62 -13.35
CA ARG A 130 -19.28 5.64 -13.57
C ARG A 130 -18.49 5.34 -14.84
N GLU A 131 -18.48 6.30 -15.76
CA GLU A 131 -17.66 6.27 -16.95
C GLU A 131 -16.70 7.48 -16.93
N GLY A 132 -15.44 7.24 -16.56
CA GLY A 132 -14.46 8.32 -16.36
C GLY A 132 -14.85 9.27 -15.23
N ASP A 133 -15.17 10.52 -15.58
CA ASP A 133 -15.61 11.55 -14.65
C ASP A 133 -17.13 11.74 -14.62
N ASP A 134 -17.84 11.07 -15.52
CA ASP A 134 -19.28 11.14 -15.65
C ASP A 134 -19.97 10.02 -14.87
N LEU A 135 -21.21 10.29 -14.45
CA LEU A 135 -22.09 9.35 -13.79
C LEU A 135 -23.35 9.16 -14.63
N HIS A 136 -23.61 7.92 -14.97
CA HIS A 136 -24.81 7.50 -15.68
C HIS A 136 -25.76 6.81 -14.72
N MET A 137 -27.07 7.03 -14.93
CA MET A 137 -28.10 6.32 -14.22
C MET A 137 -29.31 6.07 -15.11
N GLU A 138 -29.99 4.97 -14.89
CA GLU A 138 -31.26 4.71 -15.48
C GLU A 138 -32.38 5.14 -14.52
N LEU A 139 -33.19 6.09 -14.94
CA LEU A 139 -34.31 6.58 -14.15
C LEU A 139 -35.62 6.06 -14.76
N PRO A 140 -36.37 5.18 -14.07
CA PRO A 140 -37.68 4.74 -14.54
C PRO A 140 -38.67 5.88 -14.39
N ILE A 141 -39.28 6.30 -15.49
CA ILE A 141 -40.33 7.31 -15.53
C ILE A 141 -41.64 6.72 -16.10
N SER A 142 -42.77 7.33 -15.73
CA SER A 142 -44.06 6.90 -16.29
C SER A 142 -44.17 7.31 -17.76
N PHE A 143 -44.90 6.51 -18.55
CA PHE A 143 -45.18 6.86 -19.94
C PHE A 143 -45.89 8.23 -20.08
N ALA A 144 -46.81 8.54 -19.16
CA ALA A 144 -47.47 9.84 -19.15
C ALA A 144 -46.48 11.00 -18.95
N THR A 145 -45.53 10.87 -18.04
CA THR A 145 -44.48 11.88 -17.81
C THR A 145 -43.56 12.02 -19.01
N ALA A 146 -43.23 10.92 -19.68
CA ALA A 146 -42.41 10.96 -20.88
C ALA A 146 -43.11 11.64 -22.06
N ALA A 147 -44.44 11.40 -22.22
CA ALA A 147 -45.23 11.94 -23.31
C ALA A 147 -45.58 13.42 -23.13
N LEU A 148 -45.96 13.81 -21.92
CA LEU A 148 -46.45 15.18 -21.62
C LEU A 148 -45.36 16.12 -21.08
N GLY A 149 -44.21 15.59 -20.78
CA GLY A 149 -43.20 16.32 -20.06
C GLY A 149 -43.53 16.47 -18.57
N GLY A 150 -42.63 17.07 -17.81
CA GLY A 150 -42.85 17.33 -16.38
C GLY A 150 -41.57 17.37 -15.59
N GLU A 151 -41.68 17.62 -14.30
CA GLU A 151 -40.59 17.59 -13.38
C GLU A 151 -40.42 16.20 -12.78
N VAL A 152 -39.21 15.70 -12.75
CA VAL A 152 -38.82 14.48 -12.07
C VAL A 152 -37.71 14.72 -11.09
N THR A 153 -37.79 14.06 -9.95
CA THR A 153 -36.74 14.11 -8.95
C THR A 153 -35.72 13.02 -9.21
N VAL A 154 -34.45 13.38 -9.33
CA VAL A 154 -33.35 12.45 -9.56
C VAL A 154 -32.42 12.47 -8.36
N PRO A 155 -31.95 11.30 -7.90
CA PRO A 155 -30.90 11.24 -6.90
C PRO A 155 -29.59 11.72 -7.51
N THR A 156 -28.81 12.45 -6.72
CA THR A 156 -27.46 12.88 -7.06
C THR A 156 -26.50 12.49 -5.95
N LEU A 157 -25.22 12.73 -6.11
CA LEU A 157 -24.22 12.46 -5.06
C LEU A 157 -24.43 13.33 -3.80
N ASP A 158 -24.96 14.53 -3.97
CA ASP A 158 -25.16 15.51 -2.91
C ASP A 158 -26.59 15.59 -2.39
N GLY A 159 -27.46 14.71 -2.86
CA GLY A 159 -28.88 14.67 -2.48
C GLY A 159 -29.79 14.48 -3.69
N GLU A 160 -30.98 15.09 -3.65
CA GLU A 160 -31.96 15.02 -4.73
C GLU A 160 -31.95 16.33 -5.53
N SER A 161 -32.06 16.21 -6.84
CA SER A 161 -32.22 17.34 -7.76
C SER A 161 -33.48 17.17 -8.60
N ARG A 162 -34.09 18.27 -9.00
CA ARG A 162 -35.25 18.26 -9.92
C ARG A 162 -34.78 18.62 -11.30
N ILE A 163 -35.19 17.80 -12.27
CA ILE A 163 -34.93 18.07 -13.68
C ILE A 163 -36.28 18.15 -14.42
N THR A 164 -36.39 19.06 -15.39
CA THR A 164 -37.55 19.18 -16.25
C THR A 164 -37.36 18.35 -17.50
N LEU A 165 -38.25 17.40 -17.73
CA LEU A 165 -38.28 16.59 -18.93
C LEU A 165 -39.11 17.26 -20.00
N PRO A 166 -38.61 17.41 -21.22
CA PRO A 166 -39.41 17.88 -22.35
C PRO A 166 -40.47 16.85 -22.75
N GLU A 167 -41.57 17.31 -23.34
CA GLU A 167 -42.59 16.45 -23.92
C GLU A 167 -42.01 15.59 -25.05
N GLY A 168 -42.45 14.33 -25.13
CA GLY A 168 -41.97 13.41 -26.14
C GLY A 168 -40.61 12.82 -25.89
N THR A 169 -40.09 12.86 -24.64
CA THR A 169 -38.85 12.23 -24.26
C THR A 169 -38.87 10.73 -24.51
N GLN A 170 -37.86 10.22 -25.21
CA GLN A 170 -37.76 8.79 -25.54
C GLN A 170 -36.79 8.09 -24.60
N SER A 171 -36.95 6.78 -24.44
CA SER A 171 -36.06 5.93 -23.65
C SER A 171 -34.64 5.94 -24.21
N GLY A 172 -33.66 5.91 -23.35
CA GLY A 172 -32.25 5.87 -23.71
C GLY A 172 -31.62 7.22 -24.07
N LYS A 173 -32.27 8.30 -23.66
CA LYS A 173 -31.70 9.66 -23.80
C LYS A 173 -31.25 10.19 -22.47
#